data_ddb782ff5fb0bc4506fc088f73986375
#
_entry.id   ddb782ff5fb0bc4506fc088f73986375
#
_cell.length_a   1.000
_cell.length_b   1.000
_cell.length_c   1.000
_cell.angle_alpha   90.00
_cell.angle_beta   90.00
_cell.angle_gamma   90.00
#
_symmetry.space_group_name_H-M   'P 1'
#
loop_
_entity.id
_entity.type
_entity.pdbx_description
1 polymer ?
#
loop_
_entity_poly.entity_id
_entity_poly.type
_entity_poly.pdbx_seq_one_letter_code
_entity_poly.pdbx_strand_id
1 'polypeptide(L)'
;MAGPIRRFFTNVICGCITNKDARKRVRVVLNSDMISNIRFMRKNTGLPIKKIKTFIGYQARNLLVSINDKYIFKFPLRRSDSDELALRESRIVSALAPLSPTYVPPVDIFTHRGRIVRRYEFIQGTQLRKMPLDMALANIDKLAPQVARFMFEIGRADPAEIRDLKPQPRARPKYMHGWSQGDICDNFIVDINTMKIIAFIDWEDCTFGDFSRLFTADKRSPNVELMRAVRVEYDKLYNAAYPKRGGK
;
A
#
# COMPACT_ATOMS: atom_id res chain seq x y z
N MET A 1 16.63 20.80 -10.05
CA MET A 1 17.99 20.22 -9.88
C MET A 1 18.66 20.85 -8.66
N ALA A 2 19.37 20.05 -7.84
CA ALA A 2 20.09 20.61 -6.69
C ALA A 2 21.31 21.42 -7.20
N GLY A 3 21.50 22.64 -6.67
CA GLY A 3 22.65 23.48 -7.03
C GLY A 3 24.00 22.85 -6.64
N PRO A 4 25.12 23.30 -7.23
CA PRO A 4 26.45 22.69 -7.00
C PRO A 4 26.87 22.64 -5.53
N ILE A 5 26.57 23.66 -4.76
CA ILE A 5 26.86 23.72 -3.31
C ILE A 5 26.11 22.60 -2.56
N ARG A 6 24.84 22.38 -2.86
CA ARG A 6 24.03 21.33 -2.24
C ARG A 6 24.56 19.93 -2.58
N ARG A 7 25.02 19.72 -3.82
CA ARG A 7 25.64 18.44 -4.22
C ARG A 7 26.93 18.17 -3.46
N PHE A 8 27.76 19.22 -3.26
CA PHE A 8 28.99 19.11 -2.49
C PHE A 8 28.70 18.65 -1.05
N PHE A 9 27.85 19.37 -0.31
CA PHE A 9 27.48 18.99 1.06
C PHE A 9 26.85 17.61 1.14
N THR A 10 25.98 17.25 0.20
CA THR A 10 25.38 15.91 0.14
C THR A 10 26.45 14.83 0.00
N ASN A 11 27.46 15.04 -0.84
CA ASN A 11 28.53 14.07 -1.04
C ASN A 11 29.43 13.94 0.20
N VAL A 12 29.76 15.04 0.87
CA VAL A 12 30.53 15.04 2.10
C VAL A 12 29.79 14.27 3.21
N ILE A 13 28.54 14.63 3.48
CA ILE A 13 27.72 13.97 4.52
C ILE A 13 27.54 12.49 4.20
N CYS A 14 27.22 12.15 2.95
CA CYS A 14 27.07 10.77 2.53
C CYS A 14 28.38 9.97 2.57
N GLY A 15 29.52 10.63 2.36
CA GLY A 15 30.84 10.02 2.47
C GLY A 15 31.16 9.50 3.87
N CYS A 16 30.67 10.20 4.90
CA CYS A 16 30.87 9.82 6.30
C CYS A 16 29.99 8.66 6.77
N ILE A 17 29.02 8.19 5.96
CA ILE A 17 28.11 7.13 6.34
C ILE A 17 28.60 5.79 5.76
N THR A 18 28.97 4.86 6.62
CA THR A 18 29.49 3.53 6.23
C THR A 18 28.38 2.60 5.73
N ASN A 19 27.21 2.63 6.35
CA ASN A 19 26.07 1.81 5.95
C ASN A 19 25.49 2.29 4.61
N LYS A 20 25.50 1.41 3.58
CA LYS A 20 25.06 1.73 2.21
C LYS A 20 23.58 2.18 2.14
N ASP A 21 22.70 1.55 2.90
CA ASP A 21 21.27 1.88 2.89
C ASP A 21 21.00 3.20 3.60
N ALA A 22 21.65 3.44 4.74
CA ALA A 22 21.59 4.73 5.43
C ALA A 22 22.12 5.85 4.54
N ARG A 23 23.25 5.64 3.86
CA ARG A 23 23.83 6.58 2.89
C ARG A 23 22.84 6.91 1.76
N LYS A 24 22.18 5.89 1.19
CA LYS A 24 21.18 6.07 0.13
C LYS A 24 20.01 6.91 0.64
N ARG A 25 19.50 6.62 1.84
CA ARG A 25 18.38 7.37 2.46
C ARG A 25 18.75 8.83 2.69
N VAL A 26 19.89 9.08 3.32
CA VAL A 26 20.37 10.46 3.58
C VAL A 26 20.56 11.23 2.28
N ARG A 27 21.13 10.61 1.24
CA ARG A 27 21.29 11.24 -0.07
C ARG A 27 19.96 11.64 -0.69
N VAL A 28 18.94 10.79 -0.62
CA VAL A 28 17.59 11.08 -1.14
C VAL A 28 16.97 12.24 -0.36
N VAL A 29 17.03 12.21 0.97
CA VAL A 29 16.48 13.26 1.84
C VAL A 29 17.16 14.60 1.58
N LEU A 30 18.49 14.63 1.50
CA LEU A 30 19.26 15.85 1.24
C LEU A 30 19.02 16.40 -0.18
N ASN A 31 18.78 15.55 -1.16
CA ASN A 31 18.45 15.96 -2.54
C ASN A 31 16.98 16.28 -2.74
N SER A 32 16.08 15.78 -1.89
CA SER A 32 14.71 16.25 -1.85
C SER A 32 14.68 17.66 -1.26
N ASP A 33 13.82 18.55 -1.80
CA ASP A 33 13.66 19.87 -1.18
C ASP A 33 12.83 19.76 0.10
N MET A 34 13.46 19.23 1.15
CA MET A 34 12.77 18.92 2.40
C MET A 34 12.17 20.16 3.06
N ILE A 35 12.80 21.33 2.95
CA ILE A 35 12.26 22.58 3.49
C ILE A 35 10.93 22.93 2.79
N SER A 36 10.90 22.84 1.46
CA SER A 36 9.67 23.08 0.70
C SER A 36 8.62 22.03 1.01
N ASN A 37 9.03 20.75 1.13
CA ASN A 37 8.10 19.67 1.48
C ASN A 37 7.51 19.88 2.89
N ILE A 38 8.31 20.31 3.87
CA ILE A 38 7.83 20.64 5.23
C ILE A 38 6.82 21.78 5.21
N ARG A 39 7.12 22.87 4.49
CA ARG A 39 6.19 23.99 4.33
C ARG A 39 4.88 23.56 3.68
N PHE A 40 4.97 22.74 2.65
CA PHE A 40 3.82 22.17 1.95
C PHE A 40 2.97 21.31 2.89
N MET A 41 3.58 20.38 3.62
CA MET A 41 2.88 19.50 4.56
C MET A 41 2.18 20.32 5.68
N ARG A 42 2.87 21.31 6.24
CA ARG A 42 2.29 22.21 7.25
C ARG A 42 1.07 22.97 6.74
N LYS A 43 1.16 23.51 5.51
CA LYS A 43 0.04 24.21 4.86
C LYS A 43 -1.18 23.30 4.67
N ASN A 44 -0.96 22.06 4.23
CA ASN A 44 -2.05 21.14 3.87
C ASN A 44 -2.60 20.32 5.05
N THR A 45 -2.02 20.45 6.24
CA THR A 45 -2.54 19.78 7.45
C THR A 45 -2.99 20.75 8.52
N GLY A 46 -2.57 22.02 8.48
CA GLY A 46 -2.80 22.99 9.54
C GLY A 46 -2.07 22.66 10.85
N LEU A 47 -1.26 21.60 10.89
CA LEU A 47 -0.64 21.11 12.11
C LEU A 47 0.78 21.66 12.32
N PRO A 48 1.17 22.00 13.55
CA PRO A 48 2.58 22.17 13.88
C PRO A 48 3.30 20.82 13.73
N ILE A 49 4.39 20.81 12.98
CA ILE A 49 5.17 19.59 12.77
C ILE A 49 6.17 19.42 13.91
N LYS A 50 5.92 18.45 14.79
CA LYS A 50 6.77 18.12 15.96
C LYS A 50 7.63 16.88 15.72
N LYS A 51 7.18 15.96 14.86
CA LYS A 51 7.86 14.68 14.58
C LYS A 51 7.84 14.39 13.09
N ILE A 52 9.00 14.04 12.54
CA ILE A 52 9.13 13.63 11.14
C ILE A 52 9.87 12.31 11.09
N LYS A 53 9.33 11.37 10.30
CA LYS A 53 10.02 10.14 9.90
C LYS A 53 10.06 10.08 8.39
N THR A 54 11.16 9.63 7.81
CA THR A 54 11.31 9.51 6.36
C THR A 54 11.59 8.06 5.97
N PHE A 55 10.94 7.63 4.89
CA PHE A 55 11.14 6.32 4.31
C PHE A 55 11.32 6.49 2.80
N ILE A 56 12.08 5.58 2.18
CA ILE A 56 12.23 5.54 0.73
C ILE A 56 11.42 4.35 0.24
N GLY A 57 10.48 4.61 -0.67
CA GLY A 57 9.70 3.58 -1.34
C GLY A 57 10.57 2.65 -2.20
N TYR A 58 9.99 1.55 -2.62
CA TYR A 58 10.65 0.57 -3.46
C TYR A 58 11.29 1.23 -4.68
N GLN A 59 12.50 0.79 -5.03
CA GLN A 59 13.32 1.36 -6.12
C GLN A 59 13.52 2.88 -6.08
N ALA A 60 13.36 3.54 -4.91
CA ALA A 60 13.44 4.98 -4.76
C ALA A 60 12.48 5.75 -5.70
N ARG A 61 11.29 5.22 -5.96
CA ARG A 61 10.26 5.91 -6.75
C ARG A 61 9.66 7.08 -5.99
N ASN A 62 9.48 6.92 -4.68
CA ASN A 62 8.84 7.90 -3.82
C ASN A 62 9.64 8.13 -2.53
N LEU A 63 9.57 9.35 -2.02
CA LEU A 63 9.94 9.69 -0.64
C LEU A 63 8.66 9.73 0.20
N LEU A 64 8.56 8.87 1.19
CA LEU A 64 7.48 8.89 2.17
C LEU A 64 7.92 9.70 3.38
N VAL A 65 7.09 10.62 3.80
CA VAL A 65 7.33 11.46 4.98
C VAL A 65 6.14 11.35 5.92
N SER A 66 6.34 10.69 7.06
CA SER A 66 5.35 10.68 8.13
C SER A 66 5.53 11.92 9.01
N ILE A 67 4.43 12.58 9.37
CA ILE A 67 4.41 13.70 10.29
C ILE A 67 3.50 13.41 11.49
N ASN A 68 4.04 13.64 12.68
CA ASN A 68 3.35 13.53 13.98
C ASN A 68 2.66 12.18 14.21
N ASP A 69 3.07 11.13 13.49
CA ASP A 69 2.36 9.84 13.45
C ASP A 69 0.83 10.00 13.18
N LYS A 70 0.46 11.03 12.36
CA LYS A 70 -0.91 11.29 11.93
C LYS A 70 -1.10 11.16 10.43
N TYR A 71 -0.12 11.59 9.64
CA TYR A 71 -0.20 11.57 8.19
C TYR A 71 1.08 11.04 7.57
N ILE A 72 0.95 10.41 6.41
CA ILE A 72 2.06 10.05 5.52
C ILE A 72 1.87 10.81 4.22
N PHE A 73 2.92 11.51 3.78
CA PHE A 73 2.98 12.11 2.45
C PHE A 73 3.92 11.30 1.56
N LYS A 74 3.46 10.98 0.35
CA LYS A 74 4.22 10.24 -0.66
C LYS A 74 4.60 11.21 -1.78
N PHE A 75 5.85 11.67 -1.75
CA PHE A 75 6.42 12.60 -2.73
C PHE A 75 7.09 11.82 -3.86
N PRO A 76 6.74 12.05 -5.13
CA PRO A 76 7.39 11.37 -6.25
C PRO A 76 8.83 11.87 -6.42
N LEU A 77 9.79 10.93 -6.56
CA LEU A 77 11.21 11.23 -6.77
C LEU A 77 11.61 11.17 -8.25
N ARG A 78 10.89 10.39 -9.06
CA ARG A 78 11.14 10.23 -10.49
C ARG A 78 10.01 10.85 -11.31
N ARG A 79 10.31 11.25 -12.55
CA ARG A 79 9.32 11.88 -13.44
C ARG A 79 8.36 10.91 -14.12
N SER A 80 8.67 9.61 -14.20
CA SER A 80 7.84 8.64 -14.91
C SER A 80 6.58 8.29 -14.13
N ASP A 81 5.47 8.20 -14.79
CA ASP A 81 4.20 7.52 -14.49
C ASP A 81 3.55 7.72 -13.10
N SER A 82 4.26 8.39 -12.17
CA SER A 82 3.82 8.49 -10.78
C SER A 82 2.57 9.37 -10.59
N ASP A 83 2.33 10.33 -11.48
CA ASP A 83 1.18 11.22 -11.36
C ASP A 83 -0.09 10.52 -11.83
N GLU A 84 -0.03 9.76 -12.94
CA GLU A 84 -1.12 8.92 -13.42
C GLU A 84 -1.46 7.81 -12.42
N LEU A 85 -0.44 7.11 -11.91
CA LEU A 85 -0.62 6.10 -10.88
C LEU A 85 -1.26 6.67 -9.61
N ALA A 86 -0.87 7.88 -9.21
CA ALA A 86 -1.43 8.54 -8.02
C ALA A 86 -2.92 8.88 -8.20
N LEU A 87 -3.29 9.40 -9.36
CA LEU A 87 -4.68 9.71 -9.69
C LEU A 87 -5.51 8.43 -9.78
N ARG A 88 -4.97 7.40 -10.42
CA ARG A 88 -5.60 6.09 -10.53
C ARG A 88 -5.82 5.45 -9.15
N GLU A 89 -4.81 5.45 -8.27
CA GLU A 89 -4.93 4.95 -6.89
C GLU A 89 -6.04 5.67 -6.13
N SER A 90 -6.08 7.01 -6.18
CA SER A 90 -7.11 7.81 -5.52
C SER A 90 -8.52 7.45 -6.00
N ARG A 91 -8.74 7.29 -7.31
CA ARG A 91 -10.02 6.87 -7.88
C ARG A 91 -10.43 5.48 -7.39
N ILE A 92 -9.50 4.53 -7.44
CA ILE A 92 -9.74 3.14 -7.02
C ILE A 92 -10.10 3.08 -5.53
N VAL A 93 -9.31 3.75 -4.68
CA VAL A 93 -9.57 3.77 -3.23
C VAL A 93 -10.91 4.43 -2.94
N SER A 94 -11.23 5.56 -3.56
CA SER A 94 -12.52 6.24 -3.35
C SER A 94 -13.71 5.34 -3.69
N ALA A 95 -13.59 4.50 -4.72
CA ALA A 95 -14.66 3.62 -5.17
C ALA A 95 -14.74 2.31 -4.37
N LEU A 96 -13.60 1.73 -3.97
CA LEU A 96 -13.57 0.40 -3.33
C LEU A 96 -13.56 0.47 -1.79
N ALA A 97 -13.05 1.55 -1.17
CA ALA A 97 -12.99 1.65 0.29
C ALA A 97 -14.37 1.52 0.98
N PRO A 98 -15.46 2.11 0.45
CA PRO A 98 -16.80 1.94 1.03
C PRO A 98 -17.33 0.50 0.98
N LEU A 99 -16.80 -0.32 0.07
CA LEU A 99 -17.20 -1.72 -0.14
C LEU A 99 -16.29 -2.71 0.63
N SER A 100 -15.23 -2.20 1.25
CA SER A 100 -14.26 -3.02 1.97
C SER A 100 -14.77 -3.42 3.36
N PRO A 101 -14.61 -4.70 3.76
CA PRO A 101 -14.95 -5.15 5.12
C PRO A 101 -13.96 -4.67 6.18
N THR A 102 -12.84 -4.10 5.75
CA THR A 102 -11.76 -3.59 6.60
C THR A 102 -11.40 -2.18 6.15
N TYR A 103 -10.99 -1.33 7.08
CA TYR A 103 -10.65 0.06 6.76
C TYR A 103 -9.59 0.16 5.67
N VAL A 104 -9.83 1.05 4.73
CA VAL A 104 -8.91 1.47 3.68
C VAL A 104 -8.76 2.98 3.79
N PRO A 105 -7.57 3.48 4.14
CA PRO A 105 -7.37 4.91 4.32
C PRO A 105 -7.57 5.67 3.00
N PRO A 106 -8.27 6.81 3.03
CA PRO A 106 -8.45 7.65 1.85
C PRO A 106 -7.12 8.17 1.32
N VAL A 107 -7.08 8.44 0.02
CA VAL A 107 -5.92 9.00 -0.68
C VAL A 107 -6.23 10.42 -1.10
N ASP A 108 -5.73 11.39 -0.33
CA ASP A 108 -5.84 12.79 -0.71
C ASP A 108 -4.77 13.17 -1.74
N ILE A 109 -5.18 13.90 -2.76
CA ILE A 109 -4.34 14.31 -3.87
C ILE A 109 -4.06 15.82 -3.79
N PHE A 110 -2.79 16.17 -3.91
CA PHE A 110 -2.34 17.57 -3.94
C PHE A 110 -1.34 17.78 -5.08
N THR A 111 -1.28 19.00 -5.59
CA THR A 111 -0.20 19.40 -6.50
C THR A 111 0.89 20.15 -5.73
N HIS A 112 2.12 19.69 -5.84
CA HIS A 112 3.30 20.35 -5.30
C HIS A 112 4.42 20.39 -6.33
N ARG A 113 4.83 21.60 -6.75
CA ARG A 113 5.86 21.82 -7.76
C ARG A 113 5.59 21.11 -9.10
N GLY A 114 4.35 21.15 -9.53
CA GLY A 114 3.91 20.50 -10.77
C GLY A 114 3.89 18.96 -10.72
N ARG A 115 3.92 18.37 -9.53
CA ARG A 115 3.84 16.92 -9.30
C ARG A 115 2.70 16.57 -8.36
N ILE A 116 2.13 15.42 -8.54
CA ILE A 116 1.10 14.88 -7.64
C ILE A 116 1.75 14.32 -6.39
N VAL A 117 1.29 14.82 -5.23
CA VAL A 117 1.66 14.32 -3.91
C VAL A 117 0.42 13.68 -3.29
N ARG A 118 0.58 12.48 -2.75
CA ARG A 118 -0.48 11.76 -2.05
C ARG A 118 -0.33 11.94 -0.55
N ARG A 119 -1.45 12.12 0.17
CA ARG A 119 -1.50 12.08 1.63
C ARG A 119 -2.39 10.93 2.05
N TYR A 120 -1.94 10.21 3.05
CA TYR A 120 -2.66 9.12 3.71
C TYR A 120 -2.73 9.40 5.20
N GLU A 121 -3.73 8.87 5.86
CA GLU A 121 -3.73 8.75 7.30
C GLU A 121 -2.62 7.77 7.75
N PHE A 122 -1.94 8.09 8.86
CA PHE A 122 -0.98 7.19 9.47
C PHE A 122 -1.72 6.19 10.36
N ILE A 123 -1.75 4.94 9.97
CA ILE A 123 -2.41 3.88 10.73
C ILE A 123 -1.46 3.32 11.78
N GLN A 124 -1.87 3.38 13.05
CA GLN A 124 -1.12 2.78 14.16
C GLN A 124 -1.27 1.27 14.09
N GLY A 125 -0.16 0.55 14.22
CA GLY A 125 -0.12 -0.92 14.17
C GLY A 125 1.14 -1.45 13.53
N THR A 126 1.17 -2.75 13.26
CA THR A 126 2.35 -3.44 12.74
C THR A 126 2.04 -4.10 11.39
N GLN A 127 2.91 -3.88 10.40
CA GLN A 127 2.86 -4.64 9.13
C GLN A 127 3.33 -6.08 9.38
N LEU A 128 2.77 -7.05 8.67
CA LEU A 128 3.14 -8.47 8.81
C LEU A 128 4.66 -8.69 8.73
N ARG A 129 5.32 -8.11 7.75
CA ARG A 129 6.78 -8.21 7.55
C ARG A 129 7.64 -7.63 8.68
N LYS A 130 7.04 -6.85 9.60
CA LYS A 130 7.71 -6.26 10.77
C LYS A 130 7.37 -7.00 12.05
N MET A 131 6.46 -7.95 11.98
CA MET A 131 6.11 -8.83 13.08
C MET A 131 7.22 -9.88 13.27
N PRO A 132 7.53 -10.29 14.52
CA PRO A 132 8.38 -11.46 14.74
C PRO A 132 7.80 -12.68 14.00
N LEU A 133 8.68 -13.47 13.37
CA LEU A 133 8.27 -14.57 12.49
C LEU A 133 7.44 -15.63 13.22
N ASP A 134 7.86 -16.00 14.41
CA ASP A 134 7.16 -16.94 15.27
C ASP A 134 5.75 -16.47 15.64
N MET A 135 5.62 -15.18 15.98
CA MET A 135 4.32 -14.55 16.24
C MET A 135 3.43 -14.56 15.00
N ALA A 136 3.98 -14.23 13.83
CA ALA A 136 3.23 -14.23 12.58
C ALA A 136 2.72 -15.64 12.25
N LEU A 137 3.59 -16.64 12.33
CA LEU A 137 3.25 -18.05 12.06
C LEU A 137 2.21 -18.60 13.03
N ALA A 138 2.34 -18.29 14.34
CA ALA A 138 1.41 -18.75 15.36
C ALA A 138 -0.01 -18.13 15.25
N ASN A 139 -0.21 -17.10 14.42
CA ASN A 139 -1.50 -16.42 14.29
C ASN A 139 -2.04 -16.41 12.84
N ILE A 140 -1.52 -17.26 11.97
CA ILE A 140 -2.00 -17.39 10.59
C ILE A 140 -3.49 -17.74 10.55
N ASP A 141 -3.95 -18.60 11.43
CA ASP A 141 -5.35 -19.02 11.57
C ASP A 141 -6.29 -17.84 11.89
N LYS A 142 -5.82 -16.82 12.60
CA LYS A 142 -6.57 -15.59 12.87
C LYS A 142 -6.51 -14.56 11.73
N LEU A 143 -5.39 -14.50 11.02
CA LEU A 143 -5.16 -13.53 9.95
C LEU A 143 -5.78 -13.97 8.64
N ALA A 144 -5.67 -15.25 8.28
CA ALA A 144 -6.09 -15.77 7.00
C ALA A 144 -7.58 -15.56 6.68
N PRO A 145 -8.54 -15.78 7.61
CA PRO A 145 -9.95 -15.51 7.33
C PRO A 145 -10.24 -14.03 7.04
N GLN A 146 -9.51 -13.11 7.71
CA GLN A 146 -9.67 -11.67 7.52
C GLN A 146 -9.17 -11.23 6.14
N VAL A 147 -7.99 -11.72 5.72
CA VAL A 147 -7.44 -11.46 4.38
C VAL A 147 -8.33 -12.08 3.30
N ALA A 148 -8.78 -13.32 3.48
CA ALA A 148 -9.66 -14.00 2.55
C ALA A 148 -10.98 -13.25 2.35
N ARG A 149 -11.61 -12.79 3.44
CA ARG A 149 -12.83 -12.00 3.39
C ARG A 149 -12.62 -10.69 2.65
N PHE A 150 -11.53 -9.98 2.96
CA PHE A 150 -11.18 -8.76 2.24
C PHE A 150 -11.02 -9.02 0.74
N MET A 151 -10.23 -10.02 0.34
CA MET A 151 -10.03 -10.37 -1.07
C MET A 151 -11.33 -10.76 -1.76
N PHE A 152 -12.20 -11.49 -1.07
CA PHE A 152 -13.48 -11.93 -1.61
C PHE A 152 -14.42 -10.75 -1.86
N GLU A 153 -14.59 -9.84 -0.89
CA GLU A 153 -15.49 -8.69 -1.00
C GLU A 153 -15.00 -7.68 -2.05
N ILE A 154 -13.70 -7.36 -2.05
CA ILE A 154 -13.09 -6.48 -3.05
C ILE A 154 -13.13 -7.11 -4.44
N GLY A 155 -12.84 -8.42 -4.54
CA GLY A 155 -12.82 -9.14 -5.81
C GLY A 155 -14.17 -9.13 -6.53
N ARG A 156 -15.28 -9.16 -5.80
CA ARG A 156 -16.66 -9.14 -6.35
C ARG A 156 -17.23 -7.74 -6.54
N ALA A 157 -16.54 -6.71 -6.06
CA ALA A 157 -17.01 -5.33 -6.16
C ALA A 157 -17.10 -4.85 -7.61
N ASP A 158 -18.15 -4.09 -7.93
CA ASP A 158 -18.38 -3.52 -9.27
C ASP A 158 -18.83 -2.05 -9.20
N PRO A 159 -18.01 -1.14 -8.62
CA PRO A 159 -18.38 0.26 -8.57
C PRO A 159 -18.34 0.89 -9.98
N ALA A 160 -19.40 1.69 -10.27
CA ALA A 160 -19.57 2.32 -11.57
C ALA A 160 -18.46 3.32 -11.91
N GLU A 161 -17.90 3.97 -10.88
CA GLU A 161 -16.97 5.10 -10.95
C GLU A 161 -15.58 4.70 -11.52
N ILE A 162 -15.27 3.40 -11.53
CA ILE A 162 -13.99 2.87 -12.01
C ILE A 162 -14.16 1.76 -13.07
N ARG A 163 -15.33 1.69 -13.74
CA ARG A 163 -15.56 0.70 -14.82
C ARG A 163 -14.63 0.91 -16.01
N ASP A 164 -14.27 2.13 -16.30
CA ASP A 164 -13.30 2.49 -17.35
C ASP A 164 -11.88 1.94 -17.09
N LEU A 165 -11.56 1.63 -15.84
CA LEU A 165 -10.27 1.04 -15.47
C LEU A 165 -10.24 -0.49 -15.60
N LYS A 166 -11.38 -1.12 -15.93
CA LYS A 166 -11.42 -2.54 -16.19
C LYS A 166 -11.04 -2.82 -17.64
N PRO A 167 -10.19 -3.82 -17.90
CA PRO A 167 -10.11 -4.37 -19.23
C PRO A 167 -11.48 -4.95 -19.59
N GLN A 168 -11.85 -4.93 -20.87
CA GLN A 168 -13.18 -5.27 -21.40
C GLN A 168 -13.93 -6.37 -20.63
N PRO A 169 -15.25 -6.20 -20.34
CA PRO A 169 -15.99 -7.09 -19.47
C PRO A 169 -16.06 -8.50 -20.07
N ARG A 170 -15.67 -9.49 -19.30
CA ARG A 170 -15.95 -10.89 -19.59
C ARG A 170 -17.37 -11.21 -19.11
N ALA A 171 -18.12 -11.96 -19.91
CA ALA A 171 -19.54 -12.25 -19.72
C ALA A 171 -19.92 -13.02 -18.43
N ARG A 172 -18.95 -13.51 -17.63
CA ARG A 172 -19.21 -14.22 -16.36
C ARG A 172 -18.12 -13.92 -15.33
N PRO A 173 -18.50 -13.75 -14.04
CA PRO A 173 -17.52 -13.73 -12.94
C PRO A 173 -16.74 -15.05 -12.97
N LYS A 174 -15.44 -14.96 -13.18
CA LYS A 174 -14.57 -16.12 -13.13
C LYS A 174 -14.01 -16.24 -11.71
N TYR A 175 -13.89 -17.46 -11.20
CA TYR A 175 -13.20 -17.73 -9.95
C TYR A 175 -11.85 -16.99 -9.88
N MET A 176 -11.61 -16.26 -8.78
CA MET A 176 -10.45 -15.39 -8.59
C MET A 176 -10.23 -14.33 -9.68
N HIS A 177 -11.30 -13.78 -10.20
CA HIS A 177 -11.23 -12.70 -11.18
C HIS A 177 -12.05 -11.50 -10.69
N GLY A 178 -11.42 -10.37 -10.53
CA GLY A 178 -12.01 -9.15 -10.02
C GLY A 178 -10.97 -8.12 -9.63
N TRP A 179 -11.32 -7.18 -8.77
CA TRP A 179 -10.38 -6.25 -8.18
C TRP A 179 -9.46 -6.93 -7.18
N SER A 180 -8.22 -6.53 -7.18
CA SER A 180 -7.21 -7.01 -6.25
C SER A 180 -6.26 -5.89 -5.87
N GLN A 181 -5.89 -5.78 -4.60
CA GLN A 181 -4.95 -4.79 -4.10
C GLN A 181 -3.54 -4.94 -4.73
N GLY A 182 -3.16 -6.13 -5.19
CA GLY A 182 -1.94 -6.38 -5.96
C GLY A 182 -0.77 -6.91 -5.13
N ASP A 183 -0.49 -6.38 -3.95
CA ASP A 183 0.60 -6.81 -3.04
C ASP A 183 0.10 -6.92 -1.60
N ILE A 184 -0.84 -7.82 -1.39
CA ILE A 184 -1.65 -7.87 -0.16
C ILE A 184 -0.84 -8.26 1.08
N CYS A 185 0.15 -9.15 0.96
CA CYS A 185 0.88 -9.71 2.11
C CYS A 185 1.67 -8.66 2.89
N ASP A 186 2.26 -7.69 2.19
CA ASP A 186 3.09 -6.65 2.80
C ASP A 186 2.28 -5.39 3.16
N ASN A 187 1.00 -5.32 2.77
CA ASN A 187 0.23 -4.08 2.75
C ASN A 187 -1.04 -4.11 3.61
N PHE A 188 -1.00 -4.80 4.74
CA PHE A 188 -1.98 -4.63 5.79
C PHE A 188 -1.35 -4.33 7.15
N ILE A 189 -2.11 -3.67 8.00
CA ILE A 189 -1.71 -3.26 9.35
C ILE A 189 -2.50 -4.07 10.37
N VAL A 190 -1.80 -4.67 11.33
CA VAL A 190 -2.36 -5.52 12.38
C VAL A 190 -2.22 -4.84 13.73
N ASP A 191 -3.25 -4.93 14.55
CA ASP A 191 -3.14 -4.78 15.99
C ASP A 191 -2.57 -6.08 16.58
N ILE A 192 -1.33 -6.04 17.02
CA ILE A 192 -0.61 -7.22 17.52
C ILE A 192 -1.18 -7.81 18.81
N ASN A 193 -1.99 -7.06 19.55
CA ASN A 193 -2.59 -7.57 20.81
C ASN A 193 -3.82 -8.43 20.52
N THR A 194 -4.56 -8.08 19.46
CA THR A 194 -5.82 -8.76 19.10
C THR A 194 -5.69 -9.62 17.83
N MET A 195 -4.61 -9.47 17.07
CA MET A 195 -4.42 -10.03 15.72
C MET A 195 -5.54 -9.63 14.77
N LYS A 196 -6.14 -8.46 14.99
CA LYS A 196 -7.12 -7.88 14.07
C LYS A 196 -6.40 -7.07 12.99
N ILE A 197 -6.76 -7.31 11.74
CA ILE A 197 -6.35 -6.45 10.64
C ILE A 197 -7.16 -5.17 10.71
N ILE A 198 -6.48 -4.04 10.91
CA ILE A 198 -7.12 -2.73 11.10
C ILE A 198 -7.17 -1.90 9.83
N ALA A 199 -6.27 -2.15 8.87
CA ALA A 199 -6.31 -1.45 7.58
C ALA A 199 -5.59 -2.23 6.49
N PHE A 200 -6.03 -2.04 5.23
CA PHE A 200 -5.28 -2.37 4.01
C PHE A 200 -4.78 -1.08 3.36
N ILE A 201 -3.47 -1.03 3.05
CA ILE A 201 -2.76 0.17 2.59
C ILE A 201 -2.07 -0.07 1.24
N ASP A 202 -1.55 1.01 0.63
CA ASP A 202 -0.72 1.00 -0.60
C ASP A 202 -1.41 0.32 -1.80
N TRP A 203 -2.37 1.03 -2.38
CA TRP A 203 -3.23 0.53 -3.45
C TRP A 203 -2.74 0.87 -4.86
N GLU A 204 -1.50 1.35 -5.01
CA GLU A 204 -0.98 1.76 -6.33
C GLU A 204 -0.89 0.59 -7.33
N ASP A 205 -0.70 -0.64 -6.83
CA ASP A 205 -0.64 -1.87 -7.64
C ASP A 205 -2.02 -2.54 -7.82
N CYS A 206 -3.10 -1.91 -7.36
CA CYS A 206 -4.44 -2.47 -7.49
C CYS A 206 -4.82 -2.62 -8.97
N THR A 207 -5.32 -3.80 -9.32
CA THR A 207 -5.72 -4.15 -10.69
C THR A 207 -7.03 -4.91 -10.71
N PHE A 208 -7.69 -4.89 -11.88
CA PHE A 208 -8.81 -5.77 -12.17
C PHE A 208 -8.35 -6.90 -13.10
N GLY A 209 -8.59 -8.16 -12.71
CA GLY A 209 -8.20 -9.31 -13.50
C GLY A 209 -8.13 -10.61 -12.71
N ASP A 210 -7.37 -11.57 -13.23
CA ASP A 210 -7.08 -12.83 -12.54
C ASP A 210 -6.02 -12.59 -11.46
N PHE A 211 -6.42 -12.75 -10.20
CA PHE A 211 -5.53 -12.57 -9.05
C PHE A 211 -5.07 -13.88 -8.41
N SER A 212 -5.29 -15.02 -9.08
CA SER A 212 -4.83 -16.33 -8.58
C SER A 212 -3.33 -16.39 -8.29
N ARG A 213 -2.55 -15.56 -9.00
CA ARG A 213 -1.10 -15.46 -8.81
C ARG A 213 -0.69 -14.95 -7.43
N LEU A 214 -1.53 -14.18 -6.74
CA LEU A 214 -1.22 -13.68 -5.40
C LEU A 214 -0.99 -14.81 -4.39
N PHE A 215 -1.62 -15.96 -4.59
CA PHE A 215 -1.47 -17.12 -3.71
C PHE A 215 -0.13 -17.85 -3.86
N THR A 216 0.63 -17.57 -4.90
CA THR A 216 1.90 -18.25 -5.21
C THR A 216 3.06 -17.29 -5.51
N ALA A 217 2.82 -16.00 -5.55
CA ALA A 217 3.82 -15.00 -5.97
C ALA A 217 4.94 -14.85 -4.95
N ASP A 218 4.62 -14.78 -3.66
CA ASP A 218 5.62 -14.68 -2.60
C ASP A 218 6.08 -16.08 -2.16
N LYS A 219 7.39 -16.21 -1.99
CA LYS A 219 8.06 -17.45 -1.55
C LYS A 219 8.67 -17.31 -0.15
N ARG A 220 8.53 -16.14 0.47
CA ARG A 220 9.13 -15.83 1.79
C ARG A 220 8.14 -16.17 2.90
N SER A 221 8.62 -16.77 3.96
CA SER A 221 7.88 -16.91 5.20
C SER A 221 7.76 -15.54 5.91
N PRO A 222 6.65 -15.19 6.54
CA PRO A 222 5.43 -15.99 6.75
C PRO A 222 4.39 -15.86 5.62
N ASN A 223 4.70 -15.13 4.53
CA ASN A 223 3.72 -14.80 3.48
C ASN A 223 3.21 -16.04 2.75
N VAL A 224 4.10 -17.02 2.49
CA VAL A 224 3.71 -18.25 1.79
C VAL A 224 2.74 -19.10 2.62
N GLU A 225 2.97 -19.21 3.92
CA GLU A 225 2.09 -19.94 4.84
C GLU A 225 0.74 -19.24 4.98
N LEU A 226 0.77 -17.91 5.14
CA LEU A 226 -0.43 -17.09 5.18
C LEU A 226 -1.26 -17.27 3.92
N MET A 227 -0.67 -17.12 2.74
CA MET A 227 -1.42 -17.20 1.48
C MET A 227 -1.97 -18.59 1.19
N ARG A 228 -1.34 -19.65 1.66
CA ARG A 228 -1.92 -21.01 1.63
C ARG A 228 -3.19 -21.09 2.48
N ALA A 229 -3.15 -20.56 3.70
CA ALA A 229 -4.31 -20.52 4.59
C ALA A 229 -5.42 -19.61 4.03
N VAL A 230 -5.05 -18.43 3.53
CA VAL A 230 -5.97 -17.48 2.86
C VAL A 230 -6.69 -18.16 1.69
N ARG A 231 -5.99 -18.98 0.91
CA ARG A 231 -6.59 -19.73 -0.20
C ARG A 231 -7.71 -20.64 0.28
N VAL A 232 -7.47 -21.39 1.34
CA VAL A 232 -8.47 -22.30 1.93
C VAL A 232 -9.71 -21.53 2.40
N GLU A 233 -9.51 -20.41 3.10
CA GLU A 233 -10.61 -19.57 3.58
C GLU A 233 -11.37 -18.89 2.43
N TYR A 234 -10.66 -18.43 1.39
CA TYR A 234 -11.27 -17.88 0.17
C TYR A 234 -12.15 -18.89 -0.54
N ASP A 235 -11.69 -20.14 -0.67
CA ASP A 235 -12.45 -21.23 -1.30
C ASP A 235 -13.74 -21.52 -0.54
N LYS A 236 -13.73 -21.47 0.80
CA LYS A 236 -14.95 -21.60 1.63
C LYS A 236 -15.95 -20.49 1.32
N LEU A 237 -15.49 -19.23 1.29
CA LEU A 237 -16.34 -18.06 0.99
C LEU A 237 -16.93 -18.15 -0.42
N TYR A 238 -16.08 -18.49 -1.39
CA TYR A 238 -16.50 -18.62 -2.79
C TYR A 238 -17.54 -19.72 -2.97
N ASN A 239 -17.33 -20.91 -2.41
CA ASN A 239 -18.25 -22.03 -2.52
C ASN A 239 -19.57 -21.77 -1.79
N ALA A 240 -19.54 -21.04 -0.69
CA ALA A 240 -20.76 -20.63 0.01
C ALA A 240 -21.59 -19.63 -0.80
N ALA A 241 -20.93 -18.69 -1.48
CA ALA A 241 -21.61 -17.68 -2.30
C ALA A 241 -22.06 -18.22 -3.66
N TYR A 242 -21.34 -19.19 -4.22
CA TYR A 242 -21.57 -19.77 -5.54
C TYR A 242 -21.62 -21.31 -5.47
N PRO A 243 -22.64 -21.89 -4.79
CA PRO A 243 -22.74 -23.33 -4.67
C PRO A 243 -22.84 -23.96 -6.06
N LYS A 244 -22.05 -25.02 -6.28
CA LYS A 244 -22.20 -25.80 -7.52
C LYS A 244 -23.66 -26.26 -7.59
N ARG A 245 -24.37 -25.83 -8.61
CA ARG A 245 -25.69 -26.39 -8.88
C ARG A 245 -25.51 -27.90 -8.99
N GLY A 246 -26.13 -28.64 -8.07
CA GLY A 246 -26.06 -30.09 -8.07
C GLY A 246 -26.41 -30.57 -9.47
N GLY A 247 -25.45 -31.25 -10.12
CA GLY A 247 -25.73 -31.95 -11.36
C GLY A 247 -26.78 -33.03 -11.06
N LYS A 248 -27.95 -32.85 -11.60
CA LYS A 248 -28.90 -33.96 -11.83
C LYS A 248 -28.43 -34.70 -13.06
#